data_97c5a8153e3425f97b20af42a869e7dd
#
_entry.id   97c5a8153e3425f97b20af42a869e7dd
#
_cell.length_a   1.000
_cell.length_b   1.000
_cell.length_c   1.000
_cell.angle_alpha   90.00
_cell.angle_beta   90.00
_cell.angle_gamma   90.00
#
_symmetry.space_group_name_H-M   'P 1'
#
loop_
_entity.id
_entity.type
_entity.pdbx_description
1 polymer ?
#
loop_
_entity_poly.entity_id
_entity_poly.type
_entity_poly.pdbx_seq_one_letter_code
_entity_poly.pdbx_strand_id
1 'polypeptide(L)'
;KFNFKYLYYLTIAINVNKICKNIFINKYKYAVICELQFIPNAIIFENALLNKCKVVCHEGGMDRFSLRIYRNFKERFQHKIRFSNSIYNKLMKDKKSNFYKHEGNKLIKKKMQLNQIIQNDKDIKKYKVNKRLICETYNLDPKKPLIGIFAHDFVDGNFLNSGMLFRDKYSWFIKTLGFAKKYKSVNWLIKDHPTDHTKKPKLLARAAYDNLCKNNENIKFLSNEIKSKHLLT
;
A
#
# COMPACT_ATOMS: atom_id res chain seq x y z
N LYS A 1 -28.86 -8.77 -4.42
CA LYS A 1 -29.26 -8.60 -3.00
C LYS A 1 -28.85 -7.22 -2.56
N PHE A 2 -29.82 -6.39 -2.21
CA PHE A 2 -29.60 -5.05 -1.67
C PHE A 2 -28.87 -5.18 -0.32
N ASN A 3 -27.73 -4.51 -0.18
CA ASN A 3 -26.96 -4.59 1.05
C ASN A 3 -27.25 -3.35 1.90
N PHE A 4 -28.01 -3.51 2.99
CA PHE A 4 -28.36 -2.44 3.94
C PHE A 4 -27.16 -1.61 4.41
N LYS A 5 -25.99 -2.20 4.40
CA LYS A 5 -24.74 -1.50 4.73
C LYS A 5 -24.40 -0.40 3.72
N TYR A 6 -24.69 -0.58 2.44
CA TYR A 6 -24.52 0.47 1.43
C TYR A 6 -25.48 1.63 1.65
N LEU A 7 -26.73 1.32 2.00
CA LEU A 7 -27.73 2.35 2.29
C LEU A 7 -27.31 3.20 3.50
N TYR A 8 -26.80 2.57 4.54
CA TYR A 8 -26.25 3.25 5.72
C TYR A 8 -25.13 4.23 5.35
N TYR A 9 -24.10 3.78 4.60
CA TYR A 9 -23.01 4.67 4.19
C TYR A 9 -23.45 5.77 3.23
N LEU A 10 -24.41 5.49 2.35
CA LEU A 10 -24.99 6.50 1.46
C LEU A 10 -25.72 7.58 2.27
N THR A 11 -26.49 7.19 3.28
CA THR A 11 -27.17 8.12 4.19
C THR A 11 -26.17 9.02 4.92
N ILE A 12 -25.08 8.45 5.44
CA ILE A 12 -24.00 9.23 6.05
C ILE A 12 -23.42 10.22 5.03
N ALA A 13 -23.11 9.76 3.83
CA ALA A 13 -22.53 10.60 2.79
C ALA A 13 -23.44 11.78 2.42
N ILE A 14 -24.75 11.54 2.27
CA ILE A 14 -25.73 12.59 1.98
C ILE A 14 -25.81 13.60 3.13
N ASN A 15 -25.86 13.15 4.37
CA ASN A 15 -25.94 14.02 5.53
C ASN A 15 -24.67 14.87 5.69
N VAL A 16 -23.49 14.26 5.56
CA VAL A 16 -22.21 14.99 5.60
C VAL A 16 -22.16 16.03 4.47
N ASN A 17 -22.60 15.68 3.27
CA ASN A 17 -22.63 16.62 2.14
C ASN A 17 -23.56 17.82 2.41
N LYS A 18 -24.74 17.61 3.01
CA LYS A 18 -25.66 18.69 3.42
C LYS A 18 -25.01 19.60 4.45
N ILE A 19 -24.38 19.04 5.48
CA ILE A 19 -23.66 19.78 6.52
C ILE A 19 -22.54 20.61 5.91
N CYS A 20 -21.72 20.00 5.03
CA CYS A 20 -20.63 20.69 4.37
C CYS A 20 -21.10 21.88 3.53
N LYS A 21 -22.20 21.74 2.78
CA LYS A 21 -22.78 22.85 2.01
C LYS A 21 -23.10 24.05 2.90
N ASN A 22 -23.68 23.80 4.07
CA ASN A 22 -24.03 24.88 5.02
C ASN A 22 -22.77 25.51 5.64
N ILE A 23 -21.77 24.71 5.99
CA ILE A 23 -20.51 25.21 6.57
C ILE A 23 -19.76 26.09 5.57
N PHE A 24 -19.56 25.60 4.35
CA PHE A 24 -18.71 26.28 3.35
C PHE A 24 -19.35 27.52 2.69
N ILE A 25 -20.63 27.82 2.96
CA ILE A 25 -21.24 29.10 2.62
C ILE A 25 -20.42 30.26 3.17
N ASN A 26 -19.80 30.12 4.33
CA ASN A 26 -19.03 31.16 5.02
C ASN A 26 -17.65 31.47 4.39
N LYS A 27 -17.33 30.90 3.24
CA LYS A 27 -16.10 31.20 2.45
C LYS A 27 -14.79 31.08 3.24
N TYR A 28 -14.59 29.96 3.91
CA TYR A 28 -13.33 29.67 4.59
C TYR A 28 -12.15 29.63 3.62
N LYS A 29 -11.00 30.15 4.05
CA LYS A 29 -9.77 30.15 3.27
C LYS A 29 -9.10 28.76 3.26
N TYR A 30 -9.19 28.04 4.38
CA TYR A 30 -8.57 26.74 4.58
C TYR A 30 -9.51 25.77 5.30
N ALA A 31 -9.45 24.50 4.92
CA ALA A 31 -10.01 23.38 5.64
C ALA A 31 -8.86 22.43 6.02
N VAL A 32 -8.81 21.98 7.26
CA VAL A 32 -7.78 21.05 7.74
C VAL A 32 -8.41 19.69 7.94
N ILE A 33 -7.83 18.65 7.32
CA ILE A 33 -8.32 17.27 7.42
C ILE A 33 -7.15 16.30 7.59
N CYS A 34 -7.39 15.17 8.23
CA CYS A 34 -6.34 14.18 8.49
C CYS A 34 -6.10 13.23 7.31
N GLU A 35 -7.16 12.87 6.59
CA GLU A 35 -7.12 11.87 5.51
C GLU A 35 -8.13 12.20 4.41
N LEU A 36 -7.82 11.78 3.16
CA LEU A 36 -8.67 12.08 1.99
C LEU A 36 -9.55 10.90 1.56
N GLN A 37 -9.39 9.74 2.16
CA GLN A 37 -9.88 8.48 1.57
C GLN A 37 -11.18 7.98 2.18
N PHE A 38 -11.51 8.36 3.38
CA PHE A 38 -12.67 7.85 4.08
C PHE A 38 -13.81 8.88 4.15
N ILE A 39 -15.03 8.39 4.21
CA ILE A 39 -16.18 9.20 4.61
C ILE A 39 -16.08 9.43 6.13
N PRO A 40 -16.19 10.70 6.62
CA PRO A 40 -16.67 11.91 5.93
C PRO A 40 -15.59 12.74 5.22
N ASN A 41 -14.32 12.52 5.45
CA ASN A 41 -13.22 13.40 5.03
C ASN A 41 -13.15 13.62 3.52
N ALA A 42 -13.44 12.59 2.72
CA ALA A 42 -13.50 12.72 1.26
C ALA A 42 -14.56 13.72 0.81
N ILE A 43 -15.71 13.73 1.47
CA ILE A 43 -16.84 14.66 1.15
C ILE A 43 -16.50 16.09 1.59
N ILE A 44 -15.88 16.23 2.79
CA ILE A 44 -15.40 17.52 3.27
C ILE A 44 -14.36 18.10 2.30
N PHE A 45 -13.41 17.27 1.85
CA PHE A 45 -12.40 17.66 0.88
C PHE A 45 -13.00 18.20 -0.43
N GLU A 46 -13.97 17.48 -0.98
CA GLU A 46 -14.64 17.86 -2.22
C GLU A 46 -15.42 19.16 -2.06
N ASN A 47 -16.22 19.27 -1.01
CA ASN A 47 -17.01 20.49 -0.75
C ASN A 47 -16.11 21.72 -0.49
N ALA A 48 -15.00 21.55 0.23
CA ALA A 48 -14.03 22.61 0.46
C ALA A 48 -13.47 23.15 -0.88
N LEU A 49 -13.00 22.27 -1.75
CA LEU A 49 -12.45 22.67 -3.05
C LEU A 49 -13.49 23.27 -3.98
N LEU A 50 -14.73 22.75 -4.01
CA LEU A 50 -15.84 23.33 -4.76
C LEU A 50 -16.13 24.78 -4.33
N ASN A 51 -15.96 25.08 -3.05
CA ASN A 51 -16.12 26.41 -2.48
C ASN A 51 -14.83 27.23 -2.46
N LYS A 52 -13.84 26.87 -3.29
CA LYS A 52 -12.53 27.57 -3.42
C LYS A 52 -11.72 27.64 -2.13
N CYS A 53 -12.05 26.79 -1.15
CA CYS A 53 -11.30 26.63 0.08
C CYS A 53 -10.09 25.71 -0.19
N LYS A 54 -8.90 26.10 0.25
CA LYS A 54 -7.70 25.24 0.17
C LYS A 54 -7.78 24.18 1.25
N VAL A 55 -7.45 22.95 0.91
CA VAL A 55 -7.45 21.85 1.88
C VAL A 55 -6.03 21.55 2.32
N VAL A 56 -5.80 21.63 3.63
CA VAL A 56 -4.55 21.22 4.27
C VAL A 56 -4.75 19.84 4.84
N CYS A 57 -4.01 18.88 4.32
CA CYS A 57 -4.08 17.49 4.77
C CYS A 57 -2.77 17.09 5.43
N HIS A 58 -2.88 16.44 6.58
CA HIS A 58 -1.74 15.76 7.19
C HIS A 58 -1.41 14.51 6.36
N GLU A 59 -0.17 14.46 5.89
CA GLU A 59 0.37 13.34 5.13
C GLU A 59 1.67 12.89 5.79
N GLY A 60 1.68 11.74 6.37
CA GLY A 60 2.88 11.20 7.01
C GLY A 60 2.59 9.99 7.86
N GLY A 61 3.61 9.18 8.10
CA GLY A 61 3.56 8.14 9.11
C GLY A 61 3.78 8.73 10.50
N MET A 62 3.73 7.89 11.53
CA MET A 62 3.93 8.31 12.93
C MET A 62 5.28 8.99 13.20
N ASP A 63 6.25 8.78 12.31
CA ASP A 63 7.63 9.28 12.41
C ASP A 63 7.89 10.57 11.63
N ARG A 64 6.88 11.08 10.88
CA ARG A 64 7.04 12.27 10.04
C ARG A 64 5.78 13.11 10.02
N PHE A 65 5.93 14.38 10.38
CA PHE A 65 4.88 15.36 10.18
C PHE A 65 5.07 16.02 8.81
N SER A 66 4.09 15.85 7.94
CA SER A 66 4.09 16.44 6.61
C SER A 66 2.70 16.99 6.32
N LEU A 67 2.63 18.21 5.85
CA LEU A 67 1.39 18.86 5.43
C LEU A 67 1.40 19.05 3.93
N ARG A 68 0.29 18.73 3.29
CA ARG A 68 0.06 19.02 1.88
C ARG A 68 -1.13 19.94 1.71
N ILE A 69 -0.97 20.94 0.85
CA ILE A 69 -2.03 21.89 0.51
C ILE A 69 -2.58 21.53 -0.86
N TYR A 70 -3.87 21.24 -0.90
CA TYR A 70 -4.62 20.98 -2.13
C TYR A 70 -5.39 22.24 -2.52
N ARG A 71 -5.28 22.65 -3.78
CA ARG A 71 -5.92 23.84 -4.34
C ARG A 71 -7.01 23.49 -5.34
N ASN A 72 -6.95 22.27 -5.88
CA ASN A 72 -7.89 21.76 -6.87
C ASN A 72 -7.97 20.23 -6.86
N PHE A 73 -8.98 19.68 -7.52
CA PHE A 73 -9.20 18.24 -7.58
C PHE A 73 -8.08 17.45 -8.26
N LYS A 74 -7.40 18.02 -9.24
CA LYS A 74 -6.33 17.32 -9.97
C LYS A 74 -5.16 17.00 -9.05
N GLU A 75 -4.90 17.84 -8.05
CA GLU A 75 -3.83 17.64 -7.08
C GLU A 75 -4.05 16.40 -6.19
N ARG A 76 -5.30 15.95 -5.99
CA ARG A 76 -5.63 14.72 -5.27
C ARG A 76 -4.98 13.49 -5.90
N PHE A 77 -4.93 13.46 -7.22
CA PHE A 77 -4.44 12.33 -7.99
C PHE A 77 -2.95 12.47 -8.36
N GLN A 78 -2.31 13.55 -7.99
CA GLN A 78 -0.88 13.70 -8.19
C GLN A 78 -0.13 12.87 -7.14
N HIS A 79 0.74 11.99 -7.62
CA HIS A 79 1.52 11.13 -6.73
C HIS A 79 2.39 11.97 -5.80
N LYS A 80 2.36 11.66 -4.50
CA LYS A 80 3.08 12.40 -3.44
C LYS A 80 4.59 12.45 -3.66
N ILE A 81 5.15 11.44 -4.34
CA ILE A 81 6.58 11.27 -4.56
C ILE A 81 6.79 10.88 -6.04
N ARG A 82 6.40 11.75 -6.97
CA ARG A 82 6.93 11.68 -8.32
C ARG A 82 8.20 12.53 -8.39
N PHE A 83 9.33 11.90 -8.18
CA PHE A 83 10.53 12.42 -8.81
C PHE A 83 10.31 12.31 -10.31
N SER A 84 10.07 13.45 -10.98
CA SER A 84 10.14 13.46 -12.44
C SER A 84 11.55 12.98 -12.83
N ASN A 85 11.68 12.32 -13.97
CA ASN A 85 13.02 11.92 -14.47
C ASN A 85 14.00 13.09 -14.49
N SER A 86 13.52 14.33 -14.69
CA SER A 86 14.32 15.54 -14.63
C SER A 86 14.87 15.80 -13.22
N ILE A 87 14.06 15.66 -12.17
CA ILE A 87 14.50 15.83 -10.77
C ILE A 87 15.47 14.71 -10.39
N TYR A 88 15.18 13.47 -10.75
CA TYR A 88 16.09 12.34 -10.52
C TYR A 88 17.45 12.58 -11.19
N ASN A 89 17.45 12.93 -12.47
CA ASN A 89 18.66 13.21 -13.22
C ASN A 89 19.45 14.41 -12.66
N LYS A 90 18.75 15.45 -12.18
CA LYS A 90 19.38 16.58 -11.48
C LYS A 90 20.06 16.13 -10.19
N LEU A 91 19.39 15.34 -9.35
CA LEU A 91 19.94 14.82 -8.11
C LEU A 91 21.14 13.88 -8.36
N MET A 92 21.07 13.05 -9.42
CA MET A 92 22.16 12.13 -9.76
C MET A 92 23.41 12.86 -10.31
N LYS A 93 23.24 14.03 -10.94
CA LYS A 93 24.32 14.89 -11.43
C LYS A 93 24.86 15.85 -10.37
N ASP A 94 24.16 15.99 -9.23
CA ASP A 94 24.56 16.86 -8.13
C ASP A 94 25.88 16.34 -7.51
N LYS A 95 26.79 17.26 -7.17
CA LYS A 95 28.03 16.96 -6.43
C LYS A 95 27.77 16.23 -5.11
N LYS A 96 26.57 16.38 -4.54
CA LYS A 96 26.10 15.73 -3.31
C LYS A 96 25.42 14.38 -3.55
N SER A 97 25.43 13.82 -4.77
CA SER A 97 24.74 12.56 -5.10
C SER A 97 25.17 11.39 -4.19
N ASN A 98 26.46 11.32 -3.85
CA ASN A 98 26.99 10.29 -2.95
C ASN A 98 26.50 10.49 -1.51
N PHE A 99 26.35 11.73 -1.05
CA PHE A 99 25.74 12.04 0.24
C PHE A 99 24.27 11.58 0.28
N TYR A 100 23.47 11.87 -0.75
CA TYR A 100 22.07 11.43 -0.82
C TYR A 100 21.94 9.90 -0.85
N LYS A 101 22.83 9.21 -1.57
CA LYS A 101 22.88 7.73 -1.56
C LYS A 101 23.24 7.18 -0.18
N HIS A 102 24.22 7.78 0.49
CA HIS A 102 24.62 7.39 1.83
C HIS A 102 23.48 7.57 2.84
N GLU A 103 22.84 8.74 2.87
CA GLU A 103 21.70 9.01 3.77
C GLU A 103 20.50 8.12 3.45
N GLY A 104 20.21 7.85 2.17
CA GLY A 104 19.20 6.90 1.76
C GLY A 104 19.45 5.48 2.31
N ASN A 105 20.66 4.99 2.17
CA ASN A 105 21.09 3.69 2.68
C ASN A 105 21.02 3.63 4.21
N LYS A 106 21.40 4.71 4.90
CA LYS A 106 21.29 4.83 6.35
C LYS A 106 19.83 4.76 6.83
N LEU A 107 18.94 5.46 6.12
CA LEU A 107 17.50 5.41 6.41
C LEU A 107 16.92 4.01 6.17
N ILE A 108 17.31 3.32 5.10
CA ILE A 108 16.89 1.94 4.84
C ILE A 108 17.37 1.03 5.96
N LYS A 109 18.65 1.09 6.33
CA LYS A 109 19.20 0.31 7.45
C LYS A 109 18.48 0.60 8.75
N LYS A 110 18.22 1.88 9.07
CA LYS A 110 17.47 2.28 10.27
C LYS A 110 16.05 1.72 10.27
N LYS A 111 15.34 1.75 9.13
CA LYS A 111 13.99 1.16 9.02
C LYS A 111 14.01 -0.36 9.17
N MET A 112 15.00 -1.03 8.63
CA MET A 112 15.19 -2.47 8.83
C MET A 112 15.45 -2.81 10.30
N GLN A 113 16.26 -2.00 10.99
CA GLN A 113 16.53 -2.15 12.43
C GLN A 113 15.33 -1.82 13.31
N LEU A 114 14.58 -0.75 13.03
CA LEU A 114 13.37 -0.37 13.77
C LEU A 114 12.29 -1.45 13.68
N ASN A 115 12.13 -2.08 12.53
CA ASN A 115 11.27 -3.24 12.42
C ASN A 115 11.74 -4.45 13.24
N GLN A 116 13.02 -4.48 13.65
CA GLN A 116 13.57 -5.46 14.59
C GLN A 116 13.26 -5.12 16.05
N ILE A 117 13.23 -3.83 16.41
CA ILE A 117 12.99 -3.34 17.78
C ILE A 117 11.49 -3.43 18.15
N ILE A 118 10.59 -3.10 17.24
CA ILE A 118 9.13 -3.15 17.48
C ILE A 118 8.62 -4.58 17.65
N GLN A 119 9.37 -5.55 17.18
CA GLN A 119 9.09 -6.96 17.38
C GLN A 119 10.19 -7.50 18.29
N ASN A 120 9.88 -7.71 19.57
CA ASN A 120 10.73 -8.43 20.54
C ASN A 120 11.02 -9.86 20.08
N ASP A 121 11.71 -9.98 18.96
CA ASP A 121 12.05 -11.23 18.31
C ASP A 121 13.39 -11.72 18.83
N LYS A 122 13.38 -12.42 19.97
CA LYS A 122 14.50 -13.24 20.41
C LYS A 122 14.91 -14.30 19.36
N ASP A 123 14.06 -14.53 18.35
CA ASP A 123 14.26 -15.53 17.30
C ASP A 123 14.99 -15.02 16.04
N ILE A 124 15.33 -13.73 15.94
CA ILE A 124 15.93 -13.19 14.70
C ILE A 124 17.31 -13.78 14.36
N LYS A 125 18.06 -14.22 15.38
CA LYS A 125 19.37 -14.89 15.16
C LYS A 125 19.24 -16.30 14.56
N LYS A 126 18.04 -16.90 14.59
CA LYS A 126 17.83 -18.31 14.24
C LYS A 126 17.54 -18.57 12.77
N TYR A 127 17.14 -17.57 11.98
CA TYR A 127 16.73 -17.79 10.58
C TYR A 127 17.43 -16.83 9.62
N LYS A 128 18.64 -17.16 9.19
CA LYS A 128 19.11 -16.73 7.87
C LYS A 128 18.28 -17.50 6.84
N VAL A 129 17.13 -16.94 6.48
CA VAL A 129 16.30 -17.50 5.42
C VAL A 129 17.02 -17.23 4.11
N ASN A 130 17.52 -18.27 3.47
CA ASN A 130 18.11 -18.21 2.14
C ASN A 130 17.18 -18.90 1.13
N LYS A 131 17.41 -18.65 -0.15
CA LYS A 131 16.63 -19.24 -1.25
C LYS A 131 16.52 -20.77 -1.13
N ARG A 132 17.62 -21.45 -0.77
CA ARG A 132 17.66 -22.91 -0.68
C ARG A 132 16.70 -23.41 0.40
N LEU A 133 16.76 -22.84 1.60
CA LEU A 133 15.88 -23.22 2.71
C LEU A 133 14.40 -22.98 2.36
N ILE A 134 14.07 -21.87 1.69
CA ILE A 134 12.71 -21.60 1.23
C ILE A 134 12.26 -22.68 0.24
N CYS A 135 13.10 -23.00 -0.75
CA CYS A 135 12.76 -24.01 -1.74
C CYS A 135 12.55 -25.38 -1.12
N GLU A 136 13.39 -25.78 -0.18
CA GLU A 136 13.26 -27.03 0.57
C GLU A 136 11.96 -27.04 1.40
N THR A 137 11.68 -25.96 2.17
CA THR A 137 10.49 -25.87 3.03
C THR A 137 9.19 -25.95 2.25
N TYR A 138 9.15 -25.35 1.07
CA TYR A 138 7.92 -25.24 0.26
C TYR A 138 7.87 -26.20 -0.93
N ASN A 139 8.82 -27.14 -1.00
CA ASN A 139 8.96 -28.08 -2.11
C ASN A 139 8.94 -27.37 -3.48
N LEU A 140 9.89 -26.42 -3.65
CA LEU A 140 10.10 -25.64 -4.86
C LEU A 140 11.44 -26.03 -5.51
N ASP A 141 11.52 -25.91 -6.83
CA ASP A 141 12.75 -26.17 -7.57
C ASP A 141 13.82 -25.09 -7.27
N PRO A 142 14.95 -25.40 -6.62
CA PRO A 142 15.96 -24.41 -6.27
C PRO A 142 16.70 -23.82 -7.50
N LYS A 143 16.61 -24.48 -8.65
CA LYS A 143 17.24 -24.01 -9.90
C LYS A 143 16.45 -22.87 -10.54
N LYS A 144 15.14 -22.77 -10.28
CA LYS A 144 14.28 -21.71 -10.83
C LYS A 144 14.48 -20.39 -10.09
N PRO A 145 14.32 -19.24 -10.78
CA PRO A 145 14.21 -17.95 -10.11
C PRO A 145 13.09 -17.95 -9.09
N LEU A 146 13.26 -17.21 -8.00
CA LEU A 146 12.29 -17.07 -6.93
C LEU A 146 11.77 -15.63 -6.91
N ILE A 147 10.46 -15.44 -7.07
CA ILE A 147 9.81 -14.13 -7.08
C ILE A 147 8.79 -14.05 -5.94
N GLY A 148 8.88 -13.00 -5.13
CA GLY A 148 7.93 -12.71 -4.07
C GLY A 148 6.81 -11.78 -4.54
N ILE A 149 5.55 -12.16 -4.27
CA ILE A 149 4.36 -11.33 -4.43
C ILE A 149 3.90 -10.91 -3.05
N PHE A 150 4.14 -9.66 -2.68
CA PHE A 150 3.68 -9.10 -1.41
C PHE A 150 2.30 -8.48 -1.62
N ALA A 151 1.28 -9.16 -1.11
CA ALA A 151 -0.09 -8.68 -1.21
C ALA A 151 -0.25 -7.38 -0.41
N HIS A 152 -1.04 -6.46 -0.95
CA HIS A 152 -1.43 -5.25 -0.25
C HIS A 152 -2.74 -5.47 0.49
N ASP A 153 -3.04 -4.60 1.44
CA ASP A 153 -4.39 -4.48 1.96
C ASP A 153 -5.35 -4.05 0.84
N PHE A 154 -6.28 -4.94 0.47
CA PHE A 154 -7.16 -4.72 -0.68
C PHE A 154 -8.26 -3.68 -0.45
N VAL A 155 -8.49 -3.27 0.79
CA VAL A 155 -9.51 -2.27 1.13
C VAL A 155 -8.91 -0.91 1.46
N ASP A 156 -7.59 -0.81 1.59
CA ASP A 156 -6.91 0.42 1.95
C ASP A 156 -6.53 1.25 0.71
N GLY A 157 -7.04 2.47 0.65
CA GLY A 157 -6.58 3.49 -0.29
C GLY A 157 -6.74 3.17 -1.79
N ASN A 158 -7.69 2.30 -2.19
CA ASN A 158 -7.88 1.90 -3.59
C ASN A 158 -8.13 3.05 -4.56
N PHE A 159 -8.69 4.16 -4.09
CA PHE A 159 -9.09 5.29 -4.93
C PHE A 159 -8.16 6.50 -4.82
N LEU A 160 -7.05 6.40 -4.10
CA LEU A 160 -6.15 7.53 -3.85
C LEU A 160 -5.07 7.72 -4.90
N ASN A 161 -4.77 6.69 -5.67
CA ASN A 161 -3.63 6.69 -6.58
C ASN A 161 -4.08 6.82 -8.03
N SER A 162 -3.76 7.95 -8.65
CA SER A 162 -3.83 8.06 -10.11
C SER A 162 -2.73 7.23 -10.77
N GLY A 163 -3.01 6.69 -11.94
CA GLY A 163 -2.01 5.98 -12.74
C GLY A 163 -1.77 4.53 -12.29
N MET A 164 -2.71 3.93 -11.58
CA MET A 164 -2.73 2.49 -11.37
C MET A 164 -3.03 1.79 -12.69
N LEU A 165 -2.26 0.75 -13.01
CA LEU A 165 -2.48 -0.09 -14.20
C LEU A 165 -3.74 -0.95 -14.07
N PHE A 166 -4.27 -1.11 -12.87
CA PHE A 166 -5.43 -1.92 -12.55
C PHE A 166 -6.49 -1.09 -11.84
N ARG A 167 -7.74 -1.50 -11.95
CA ARG A 167 -8.87 -0.83 -11.31
C ARG A 167 -8.69 -0.67 -9.79
N ASP A 168 -8.16 -1.69 -9.15
CA ASP A 168 -7.92 -1.75 -7.70
C ASP A 168 -6.81 -2.76 -7.39
N LYS A 169 -6.37 -2.80 -6.14
CA LYS A 169 -5.31 -3.68 -5.66
C LYS A 169 -5.69 -5.17 -5.73
N TYR A 170 -6.96 -5.51 -5.53
CA TYR A 170 -7.43 -6.89 -5.64
C TYR A 170 -7.40 -7.37 -7.10
N SER A 171 -7.89 -6.54 -8.03
CA SER A 171 -7.81 -6.84 -9.47
C SER A 171 -6.37 -7.01 -9.94
N TRP A 172 -5.44 -6.17 -9.45
CA TRP A 172 -4.01 -6.36 -9.68
C TRP A 172 -3.54 -7.73 -9.19
N PHE A 173 -3.88 -8.09 -7.96
CA PHE A 173 -3.45 -9.35 -7.35
C PHE A 173 -3.97 -10.57 -8.13
N ILE A 174 -5.27 -10.61 -8.47
CA ILE A 174 -5.88 -11.68 -9.26
C ILE A 174 -5.19 -11.82 -10.63
N LYS A 175 -4.96 -10.71 -11.33
CA LYS A 175 -4.24 -10.72 -12.62
C LYS A 175 -2.80 -11.22 -12.47
N THR A 176 -2.12 -10.83 -11.39
CA THR A 176 -0.76 -11.30 -11.09
C THR A 176 -0.74 -12.79 -10.82
N LEU A 177 -1.71 -13.35 -10.08
CA LEU A 177 -1.84 -14.79 -9.90
C LEU A 177 -2.09 -15.51 -11.23
N GLY A 178 -2.97 -14.97 -12.06
CA GLY A 178 -3.23 -15.50 -13.41
C GLY A 178 -1.97 -15.50 -14.29
N PHE A 179 -1.12 -14.48 -14.16
CA PHE A 179 0.17 -14.42 -14.83
C PHE A 179 1.13 -15.48 -14.24
N ALA A 180 1.28 -15.57 -12.94
CA ALA A 180 2.15 -16.54 -12.27
C ALA A 180 1.85 -17.98 -12.68
N LYS A 181 0.57 -18.34 -12.86
CA LYS A 181 0.15 -19.68 -13.34
C LYS A 181 0.72 -20.04 -14.70
N LYS A 182 0.91 -19.06 -15.60
CA LYS A 182 1.42 -19.28 -16.95
C LYS A 182 2.93 -19.50 -16.98
N TYR A 183 3.66 -18.94 -16.01
CA TYR A 183 5.13 -18.94 -16.00
C TYR A 183 5.68 -19.98 -15.03
N LYS A 184 5.68 -21.24 -15.46
CA LYS A 184 6.17 -22.40 -14.69
C LYS A 184 7.69 -22.45 -14.54
N SER A 185 8.43 -21.66 -15.31
CA SER A 185 9.89 -21.53 -15.21
C SER A 185 10.36 -20.71 -14.00
N VAL A 186 9.43 -20.13 -13.23
CA VAL A 186 9.69 -19.31 -12.06
C VAL A 186 8.95 -19.88 -10.86
N ASN A 187 9.56 -19.82 -9.70
CA ASN A 187 8.92 -20.07 -8.42
C ASN A 187 8.30 -18.78 -7.89
N TRP A 188 7.07 -18.85 -7.43
CA TRP A 188 6.32 -17.70 -6.93
C TRP A 188 5.97 -17.90 -5.45
N LEU A 189 6.32 -16.92 -4.63
CA LEU A 189 5.97 -16.86 -3.22
C LEU A 189 4.97 -15.76 -2.97
N ILE A 190 3.86 -16.09 -2.35
CA ILE A 190 2.82 -15.11 -2.02
C ILE A 190 2.87 -14.85 -0.52
N LYS A 191 2.92 -13.59 -0.15
CA LYS A 191 2.91 -13.14 1.25
C LYS A 191 1.73 -12.22 1.51
N ASP A 192 0.97 -12.51 2.57
CA ASP A 192 -0.12 -11.66 3.04
C ASP A 192 0.36 -10.28 3.52
N HIS A 193 -0.56 -9.33 3.49
CA HIS A 193 -0.38 -8.10 4.23
C HIS A 193 -0.47 -8.36 5.74
N PRO A 194 0.37 -7.72 6.59
CA PRO A 194 0.38 -7.99 8.03
C PRO A 194 -0.96 -7.78 8.74
N THR A 195 -1.86 -6.96 8.20
CA THR A 195 -3.18 -6.69 8.80
C THR A 195 -4.29 -7.64 8.35
N ASP A 196 -3.99 -8.58 7.46
CA ASP A 196 -5.04 -9.43 6.87
C ASP A 196 -5.70 -10.37 7.88
N HIS A 197 -5.02 -10.74 8.99
CA HIS A 197 -5.62 -11.60 10.03
C HIS A 197 -6.75 -10.94 10.82
N THR A 198 -6.88 -9.62 10.74
CA THR A 198 -7.96 -8.89 11.44
C THR A 198 -9.20 -8.72 10.58
N LYS A 199 -9.20 -9.19 9.32
CA LYS A 199 -10.23 -8.92 8.32
C LYS A 199 -11.05 -10.15 7.96
N LYS A 200 -12.27 -9.90 7.44
CA LYS A 200 -13.16 -10.97 7.00
C LYS A 200 -12.57 -11.77 5.83
N PRO A 201 -12.73 -13.11 5.82
CA PRO A 201 -11.97 -14.02 4.94
C PRO A 201 -12.17 -13.85 3.43
N LYS A 202 -13.24 -13.16 2.97
CA LYS A 202 -13.59 -13.11 1.54
C LYS A 202 -12.69 -12.27 0.64
N LEU A 203 -11.88 -11.37 1.21
CA LEU A 203 -10.97 -10.49 0.46
C LEU A 203 -9.51 -10.69 0.85
N LEU A 204 -9.17 -11.86 1.38
CA LEU A 204 -7.81 -12.17 1.75
C LEU A 204 -7.02 -12.68 0.55
N ALA A 205 -5.74 -12.36 0.50
CA ALA A 205 -4.82 -12.90 -0.51
C ALA A 205 -4.80 -14.43 -0.45
N ARG A 206 -4.92 -15.02 0.73
CA ARG A 206 -5.00 -16.45 0.94
C ARG A 206 -6.21 -17.07 0.23
N ALA A 207 -7.40 -16.50 0.37
CA ALA A 207 -8.61 -17.01 -0.28
C ALA A 207 -8.50 -16.98 -1.81
N ALA A 208 -7.92 -15.92 -2.36
CA ALA A 208 -7.68 -15.83 -3.80
C ALA A 208 -6.64 -16.86 -4.27
N TYR A 209 -5.57 -17.07 -3.50
CA TYR A 209 -4.60 -18.12 -3.79
C TYR A 209 -5.22 -19.51 -3.75
N ASP A 210 -5.98 -19.85 -2.70
CA ASP A 210 -6.60 -21.17 -2.54
C ASP A 210 -7.55 -21.48 -3.71
N ASN A 211 -8.28 -20.48 -4.20
CA ASN A 211 -9.18 -20.64 -5.33
C ASN A 211 -8.47 -20.75 -6.68
N LEU A 212 -7.35 -20.07 -6.89
CA LEU A 212 -6.74 -19.91 -8.20
C LEU A 212 -5.45 -20.73 -8.37
N CYS A 213 -4.67 -20.91 -7.31
CA CYS A 213 -3.29 -21.34 -7.40
C CYS A 213 -2.91 -22.50 -6.49
N LYS A 214 -3.75 -22.96 -5.57
CA LYS A 214 -3.43 -23.99 -4.56
C LYS A 214 -2.78 -25.25 -5.16
N ASN A 215 -3.21 -25.65 -6.35
CA ASN A 215 -2.72 -26.87 -7.02
C ASN A 215 -1.50 -26.62 -7.92
N ASN A 216 -0.96 -25.39 -7.95
CA ASN A 216 0.23 -25.10 -8.75
C ASN A 216 1.51 -25.39 -7.94
N GLU A 217 2.36 -26.27 -8.46
CA GLU A 217 3.59 -26.71 -7.78
C GLU A 217 4.59 -25.57 -7.57
N ASN A 218 4.68 -24.65 -8.54
CA ASN A 218 5.61 -23.53 -8.53
C ASN A 218 5.08 -22.26 -7.86
N ILE A 219 3.87 -22.30 -7.26
CA ILE A 219 3.27 -21.16 -6.56
C ILE A 219 2.94 -21.56 -5.14
N LYS A 220 3.51 -20.90 -4.16
CA LYS A 220 3.31 -21.23 -2.73
C LYS A 220 2.91 -19.98 -1.94
N PHE A 221 2.05 -20.23 -0.96
CA PHE A 221 1.66 -19.19 -0.02
C PHE A 221 2.50 -19.32 1.25
N LEU A 222 3.17 -18.25 1.63
CA LEU A 222 4.05 -18.24 2.78
C LEU A 222 3.28 -18.27 4.10
N SER A 223 3.78 -19.03 5.06
CA SER A 223 3.33 -18.96 6.45
C SER A 223 3.48 -17.53 7.00
N ASN A 224 2.57 -17.15 7.90
CA ASN A 224 2.64 -15.87 8.60
C ASN A 224 3.86 -15.75 9.53
N GLU A 225 4.46 -16.86 9.91
CA GLU A 225 5.69 -16.91 10.69
C GLU A 225 6.90 -16.37 9.93
N ILE A 226 6.92 -16.52 8.59
CA ILE A 226 7.97 -15.95 7.76
C ILE A 226 7.68 -14.48 7.54
N LYS A 227 8.44 -13.60 8.17
CA LYS A 227 8.29 -12.14 8.04
C LYS A 227 8.91 -11.65 6.74
N SER A 228 8.31 -10.60 6.14
CA SER A 228 8.75 -10.03 4.86
C SER A 228 10.24 -9.65 4.84
N LYS A 229 10.79 -9.22 5.97
CA LYS A 229 12.22 -8.89 6.12
C LYS A 229 13.15 -10.07 5.85
N HIS A 230 12.71 -11.30 6.12
CA HIS A 230 13.51 -12.51 5.88
C HIS A 230 13.60 -12.89 4.41
N LEU A 231 12.75 -12.27 3.56
CA LEU A 231 12.72 -12.52 2.13
C LEU A 231 13.51 -11.48 1.32
N LEU A 232 13.93 -10.39 1.98
CA LEU A 232 14.60 -9.25 1.33
C LEU A 232 16.12 -9.21 1.59
N THR A 233 16.64 -10.20 2.27
CA THR A 233 18.09 -10.39 2.54
C THR A 233 18.66 -11.44 1.60
#